data_d819794b15ddbc297d2d9f2512625b24
#
_entry.id   d819794b15ddbc297d2d9f2512625b24
#
_cell.length_a   1.000
_cell.length_b   1.000
_cell.length_c   1.000
_cell.angle_alpha   90.00
_cell.angle_beta   90.00
_cell.angle_gamma   90.00
#
_symmetry.space_group_name_H-M   'P 1'
#
loop_
_entity.id
_entity.type
_entity.pdbx_description
1 polymer ?
#
loop_
_entity_poly.entity_id
_entity_poly.type
_entity_poly.pdbx_seq_one_letter_code
_entity_poly.pdbx_strand_id
1 'polypeptide(L)'
;MASYNRVMLIGNLTRDIDLRHTPGGTAVTDMGMAVNDRRKNAQGEWVDEVTFVDVTLWGRIAEIASEYLRKGSPVFIEGRLKLDSWEAEGQKKYKLRVVGERLQLLGSRSDDSGAKPEYSRSGGSSVARQGREDYHEEEHTAAPVDEYTAPGRREAQPTGDGAGYQDNDIPF
;
A
#
# COMPACT_ATOMS: atom_id res chain seq x y z
N MET A 1 3.59 -24.80 20.14
CA MET A 1 4.45 -23.69 19.65
C MET A 1 3.57 -22.74 18.86
N ALA A 2 3.63 -21.43 19.16
CA ALA A 2 2.98 -20.43 18.32
C ALA A 2 3.91 -20.11 17.14
N SER A 3 3.35 -20.02 15.92
CA SER A 3 4.11 -19.64 14.72
C SER A 3 3.29 -18.66 13.88
N TYR A 4 3.95 -17.69 13.29
CA TYR A 4 3.34 -16.71 12.41
C TYR A 4 4.25 -16.46 11.22
N ASN A 5 3.67 -16.51 10.00
CA ASN A 5 4.41 -16.31 8.76
C ASN A 5 3.53 -15.48 7.80
N ARG A 6 3.73 -14.19 7.78
CA ARG A 6 2.97 -13.25 6.97
C ARG A 6 3.90 -12.19 6.38
N VAL A 7 3.68 -11.85 5.13
CA VAL A 7 4.42 -10.82 4.38
C VAL A 7 3.41 -9.92 3.70
N MET A 8 3.65 -8.62 3.76
CA MET A 8 2.89 -7.59 3.03
C MET A 8 3.89 -6.74 2.24
N LEU A 9 3.65 -6.62 0.94
CA LEU A 9 4.54 -5.90 0.03
C LEU A 9 3.72 -4.95 -0.85
N ILE A 10 4.24 -3.74 -1.04
CA ILE A 10 3.79 -2.81 -2.07
C ILE A 10 5.00 -2.57 -2.98
N GLY A 11 4.80 -2.72 -4.28
CA GLY A 11 5.88 -2.53 -5.24
C GLY A 11 5.36 -2.59 -6.67
N ASN A 12 6.28 -2.56 -7.62
CA ASN A 12 5.97 -2.59 -9.04
C ASN A 12 6.45 -3.89 -9.67
N LEU A 13 5.73 -4.39 -10.67
CA LEU A 13 6.17 -5.55 -11.42
C LEU A 13 7.43 -5.23 -12.22
N THR A 14 8.40 -6.14 -12.17
CA THR A 14 9.66 -6.02 -12.92
C THR A 14 9.61 -6.59 -14.33
N ARG A 15 8.65 -7.48 -14.60
CA ARG A 15 8.41 -8.15 -15.89
C ARG A 15 6.92 -8.42 -16.07
N ASP A 16 6.53 -8.72 -17.30
CA ASP A 16 5.18 -9.18 -17.61
C ASP A 16 4.91 -10.54 -16.99
N ILE A 17 3.64 -10.85 -16.80
CA ILE A 17 3.18 -12.06 -16.15
C ILE A 17 2.99 -13.16 -17.19
N ASP A 18 3.64 -14.29 -16.99
CA ASP A 18 3.48 -15.51 -17.76
C ASP A 18 2.61 -16.50 -16.97
N LEU A 19 1.37 -16.70 -17.44
CA LEU A 19 0.41 -17.62 -16.82
C LEU A 19 0.62 -19.04 -17.34
N ARG A 20 0.85 -19.97 -16.42
CA ARG A 20 0.99 -21.39 -16.71
C ARG A 20 -0.08 -22.19 -15.97
N HIS A 21 -0.34 -23.41 -16.43
CA HIS A 21 -1.23 -24.32 -15.74
C HIS A 21 -0.46 -25.58 -15.33
N THR A 22 -0.74 -26.04 -14.13
CA THR A 22 -0.24 -27.34 -13.66
C THR A 22 -0.94 -28.48 -14.42
N PRO A 23 -0.41 -29.72 -14.40
CA PRO A 23 -1.12 -30.87 -15.00
C PRO A 23 -2.55 -31.09 -14.46
N GLY A 24 -2.82 -30.61 -13.24
CA GLY A 24 -4.15 -30.63 -12.62
C GLY A 24 -5.04 -29.45 -13.02
N GLY A 25 -4.64 -28.60 -13.98
CA GLY A 25 -5.42 -27.46 -14.46
C GLY A 25 -5.39 -26.20 -13.56
N THR A 26 -4.62 -26.21 -12.48
CA THR A 26 -4.53 -25.03 -11.60
C THR A 26 -3.61 -23.97 -12.23
N ALA A 27 -4.11 -22.76 -12.38
CA ALA A 27 -3.33 -21.63 -12.85
C ALA A 27 -2.19 -21.28 -11.86
N VAL A 28 -1.02 -20.96 -12.35
CA VAL A 28 0.13 -20.54 -11.57
C VAL A 28 0.96 -19.54 -12.34
N THR A 29 1.50 -18.55 -11.65
CA THR A 29 2.46 -17.62 -12.22
C THR A 29 3.52 -17.22 -11.22
N ASP A 30 4.73 -16.95 -11.74
CA ASP A 30 5.83 -16.37 -10.97
C ASP A 30 6.09 -14.95 -11.45
N MET A 31 5.92 -13.98 -10.56
CA MET A 31 6.14 -12.57 -10.83
C MET A 31 7.31 -12.04 -10.02
N GLY A 32 8.07 -11.12 -10.59
CA GLY A 32 9.08 -10.34 -9.88
C GLY A 32 8.50 -9.01 -9.45
N MET A 33 8.76 -8.63 -8.22
CA MET A 33 8.41 -7.31 -7.66
C MET A 33 9.66 -6.52 -7.32
N ALA A 34 9.65 -5.22 -7.61
CA ALA A 34 10.59 -4.24 -7.10
C ALA A 34 9.90 -3.47 -5.97
N VAL A 35 10.43 -3.59 -4.78
CA VAL A 35 9.99 -2.86 -3.59
C VAL A 35 11.02 -1.77 -3.32
N ASN A 36 10.61 -0.52 -3.42
CA ASN A 36 11.47 0.62 -3.19
C ASN A 36 11.42 1.00 -1.70
N ASP A 37 12.58 1.24 -1.15
CA ASP A 37 12.76 1.73 0.20
C ASP A 37 13.72 2.93 0.21
N ARG A 38 13.70 3.69 1.28
CA ARG A 38 14.54 4.86 1.44
C ARG A 38 15.20 4.83 2.80
N ARG A 39 16.53 4.78 2.83
CA ARG A 39 17.29 4.74 4.08
C ARG A 39 18.38 5.80 4.12
N LYS A 40 18.80 6.15 5.32
CA LYS A 40 19.99 7.01 5.50
C LYS A 40 21.27 6.17 5.46
N ASN A 41 22.24 6.64 4.69
CA ASN A 41 23.60 6.07 4.70
C ASN A 41 24.39 6.54 5.96
N ALA A 42 25.61 6.06 6.11
CA ALA A 42 26.48 6.44 7.23
C ALA A 42 26.81 7.94 7.26
N GLN A 43 26.70 8.63 6.14
CA GLN A 43 26.92 10.08 5.99
C GLN A 43 25.68 10.90 6.29
N GLY A 44 24.54 10.26 6.60
CA GLY A 44 23.26 10.93 6.88
C GLY A 44 22.45 11.34 5.64
N GLU A 45 22.86 10.92 4.44
CA GLU A 45 22.18 11.20 3.20
C GLU A 45 21.09 10.14 2.94
N TRP A 46 19.98 10.55 2.32
CA TRP A 46 18.93 9.64 1.91
C TRP A 46 19.30 8.92 0.61
N VAL A 47 19.31 7.59 0.66
CA VAL A 47 19.63 6.72 -0.48
C VAL A 47 18.41 5.84 -0.77
N ASP A 48 18.04 5.77 -2.05
CA ASP A 48 16.99 4.88 -2.51
C ASP A 48 17.57 3.45 -2.67
N GLU A 49 16.90 2.47 -2.11
CA GLU A 49 17.25 1.05 -2.17
C GLU A 49 16.09 0.27 -2.80
N VAL A 50 16.41 -0.66 -3.66
CA VAL A 50 15.40 -1.50 -4.32
C VAL A 50 15.62 -2.95 -3.92
N THR A 51 14.59 -3.56 -3.35
CA THR A 51 14.59 -4.99 -3.04
C THR A 51 13.77 -5.73 -4.09
N PHE A 52 14.38 -6.73 -4.73
CA PHE A 52 13.68 -7.59 -5.67
C PHE A 52 13.16 -8.84 -4.97
N VAL A 53 11.87 -9.11 -5.12
CA VAL A 53 11.19 -10.23 -4.48
C VAL A 53 10.49 -11.09 -5.54
N ASP A 54 10.72 -12.41 -5.50
CA ASP A 54 9.96 -13.36 -6.30
C ASP A 54 8.67 -13.74 -5.57
N VAL A 55 7.53 -13.60 -6.25
CA VAL A 55 6.21 -13.94 -5.74
C VAL A 55 5.56 -14.96 -6.64
N THR A 56 5.07 -16.05 -6.07
CA THR A 56 4.28 -17.07 -6.78
C THR A 56 2.80 -16.92 -6.44
N LEU A 57 1.95 -16.81 -7.45
CA LEU A 57 0.49 -16.73 -7.32
C LEU A 57 -0.15 -18.00 -7.87
N TRP A 58 -1.27 -18.41 -7.28
CA TRP A 58 -1.98 -19.64 -7.62
C TRP A 58 -3.47 -19.36 -7.91
N GLY A 59 -4.06 -20.20 -8.76
CA GLY A 59 -5.49 -20.22 -9.05
C GLY A 59 -6.01 -18.87 -9.53
N ARG A 60 -7.16 -18.48 -9.04
CA ARG A 60 -7.83 -17.23 -9.47
C ARG A 60 -6.99 -15.97 -9.34
N ILE A 61 -6.12 -15.90 -8.32
CA ILE A 61 -5.24 -14.74 -8.13
C ILE A 61 -4.21 -14.65 -9.25
N ALA A 62 -3.68 -15.79 -9.71
CA ALA A 62 -2.76 -15.83 -10.84
C ALA A 62 -3.43 -15.38 -12.15
N GLU A 63 -4.69 -15.79 -12.38
CA GLU A 63 -5.48 -15.38 -13.54
C GLU A 63 -5.72 -13.87 -13.54
N ILE A 64 -6.21 -13.31 -12.41
CA ILE A 64 -6.43 -11.87 -12.26
C ILE A 64 -5.13 -11.09 -12.49
N ALA A 65 -4.02 -11.56 -11.93
CA ALA A 65 -2.74 -10.90 -12.12
C ALA A 65 -2.33 -10.87 -13.60
N SER A 66 -2.50 -11.97 -14.33
CA SER A 66 -2.14 -12.05 -15.76
C SER A 66 -3.03 -11.20 -16.66
N GLU A 67 -4.30 -11.01 -16.28
CA GLU A 67 -5.28 -10.23 -17.04
C GLU A 67 -5.02 -8.72 -16.88
N TYR A 68 -4.78 -8.25 -15.65
CA TYR A 68 -4.81 -6.84 -15.32
C TYR A 68 -3.42 -6.21 -15.10
N LEU A 69 -2.38 -7.00 -14.82
CA LEU A 69 -1.07 -6.49 -14.51
C LEU A 69 -0.11 -6.62 -15.69
N ARG A 70 0.76 -5.61 -15.85
CA ARG A 70 1.86 -5.59 -16.82
C ARG A 70 3.14 -5.15 -16.09
N LYS A 71 4.28 -5.30 -16.75
CA LYS A 71 5.54 -4.72 -16.27
C LYS A 71 5.34 -3.25 -15.86
N GLY A 72 5.80 -2.90 -14.66
CA GLY A 72 5.66 -1.55 -14.09
C GLY A 72 4.36 -1.31 -13.32
N SER A 73 3.36 -2.19 -13.40
CA SER A 73 2.11 -2.02 -12.65
C SER A 73 2.36 -2.04 -11.14
N PRO A 74 1.82 -1.07 -10.38
CA PRO A 74 1.87 -1.08 -8.94
C PRO A 74 0.87 -2.08 -8.37
N VAL A 75 1.30 -2.85 -7.37
CA VAL A 75 0.49 -3.90 -6.77
C VAL A 75 0.79 -4.04 -5.27
N PHE A 76 -0.24 -4.36 -4.50
CA PHE A 76 -0.12 -4.82 -3.12
C PHE A 76 -0.30 -6.34 -3.08
N ILE A 77 0.61 -7.01 -2.40
CA ILE A 77 0.58 -8.46 -2.17
C ILE A 77 0.63 -8.74 -0.68
N GLU A 78 -0.25 -9.62 -0.24
CA GLU A 78 -0.21 -10.24 1.06
C GLU A 78 -0.02 -11.75 0.87
N GLY A 79 0.89 -12.35 1.63
CA GLY A 79 1.22 -13.76 1.51
C GLY A 79 2.10 -14.24 2.64
N ARG A 80 2.86 -15.31 2.37
CA ARG A 80 3.79 -15.94 3.32
C ARG A 80 5.11 -16.28 2.66
N LEU A 81 6.17 -16.32 3.44
CA LEU A 81 7.47 -16.81 2.99
C LEU A 81 7.42 -18.33 2.81
N LYS A 82 8.08 -18.80 1.77
CA LYS A 82 8.33 -20.20 1.51
C LYS A 82 9.76 -20.39 1.05
N LEU A 83 10.47 -21.27 1.72
CA LEU A 83 11.79 -21.73 1.29
C LEU A 83 11.60 -22.99 0.45
N ASP A 84 11.97 -22.92 -0.83
CA ASP A 84 12.08 -24.08 -1.69
C ASP A 84 13.52 -24.60 -1.67
N SER A 85 13.66 -25.90 -1.64
CA SER A 85 14.95 -26.58 -1.72
C SER A 85 14.90 -27.67 -2.78
N TRP A 86 15.92 -27.73 -3.60
CA TRP A 86 16.10 -28.78 -4.60
C TRP A 86 17.55 -29.14 -4.74
N GLU A 87 17.82 -30.32 -5.28
CA GLU A 87 19.16 -30.76 -5.59
C GLU A 87 19.42 -30.56 -7.09
N ALA A 88 20.50 -29.88 -7.41
CA ALA A 88 20.96 -29.70 -8.78
C ALA A 88 22.47 -29.87 -8.81
N GLU A 89 22.98 -30.71 -9.72
CA GLU A 89 24.41 -30.98 -9.88
C GLU A 89 25.09 -31.46 -8.60
N GLY A 90 24.40 -32.26 -7.77
CA GLY A 90 24.91 -32.77 -6.49
C GLY A 90 24.99 -31.72 -5.38
N GLN A 91 24.45 -30.52 -5.59
CA GLN A 91 24.38 -29.45 -4.60
C GLN A 91 22.95 -29.13 -4.21
N LYS A 92 22.69 -28.93 -2.91
CA LYS A 92 21.41 -28.43 -2.41
C LYS A 92 21.33 -26.94 -2.69
N LYS A 93 20.35 -26.55 -3.48
CA LYS A 93 20.02 -25.14 -3.77
C LYS A 93 18.78 -24.73 -2.99
N TYR A 94 18.75 -23.50 -2.55
CA TYR A 94 17.66 -22.93 -1.77
C TYR A 94 17.18 -21.62 -2.44
N LYS A 95 15.89 -21.41 -2.43
CA LYS A 95 15.30 -20.15 -2.90
C LYS A 95 14.17 -19.75 -1.98
N LEU A 96 14.31 -18.58 -1.38
CA LEU A 96 13.23 -17.95 -0.62
C LEU A 96 12.33 -17.19 -1.58
N ARG A 97 11.03 -17.44 -1.48
CA ARG A 97 10.00 -16.72 -2.26
C ARG A 97 8.80 -16.40 -1.40
N VAL A 98 7.94 -15.50 -1.89
CA VAL A 98 6.63 -15.22 -1.29
C VAL A 98 5.58 -16.03 -2.05
N VAL A 99 4.72 -16.74 -1.33
CA VAL A 99 3.48 -17.29 -1.88
C VAL A 99 2.38 -16.29 -1.61
N GLY A 100 1.87 -15.63 -2.65
CA GLY A 100 0.81 -14.65 -2.53
C GLY A 100 -0.54 -15.32 -2.27
N GLU A 101 -1.24 -14.83 -1.27
CA GLU A 101 -2.56 -15.29 -0.83
C GLU A 101 -3.64 -14.26 -1.12
N ARG A 102 -3.26 -13.00 -1.21
CA ARG A 102 -4.13 -11.88 -1.55
C ARG A 102 -3.39 -10.90 -2.47
N LEU A 103 -4.11 -10.39 -3.46
CA LEU A 103 -3.61 -9.40 -4.40
C LEU A 103 -4.60 -8.24 -4.46
N GLN A 104 -4.08 -7.02 -4.44
CA GLN A 104 -4.86 -5.82 -4.69
C GLN A 104 -4.17 -4.98 -5.76
N LEU A 105 -4.89 -4.70 -6.81
CA LEU A 105 -4.46 -3.80 -7.85
C LEU A 105 -4.43 -2.38 -7.28
N LEU A 106 -3.27 -1.77 -7.27
CA LEU A 106 -3.13 -0.36 -6.95
C LEU A 106 -3.23 0.36 -8.28
N GLY A 107 -4.45 0.86 -8.59
CA GLY A 107 -4.71 1.50 -9.88
C GLY A 107 -3.62 2.50 -10.22
N SER A 108 -2.97 2.30 -11.34
CA SER A 108 -2.40 3.40 -12.08
C SER A 108 -3.57 4.37 -12.33
N ARG A 109 -3.49 5.60 -11.81
CA ARG A 109 -4.16 6.69 -12.50
C ARG A 109 -3.61 6.63 -13.92
N SER A 110 -4.29 5.93 -14.79
CA SER A 110 -4.15 6.21 -16.19
C SER A 110 -4.37 7.72 -16.28
N ASP A 111 -3.34 8.42 -16.73
CA ASP A 111 -3.52 9.73 -17.35
C ASP A 111 -4.47 9.48 -18.53
N ASP A 112 -5.73 9.33 -18.25
CA ASP A 112 -6.80 9.60 -19.18
C ASP A 112 -6.85 11.11 -19.31
N SER A 113 -5.83 11.61 -20.00
CA SER A 113 -5.77 12.96 -20.54
C SER A 113 -6.89 13.04 -21.57
N GLY A 114 -8.06 13.52 -21.15
CA GLY A 114 -9.03 14.04 -22.06
C GLY A 114 -10.42 13.46 -21.99
N ALA A 115 -11.12 13.74 -20.92
CA ALA A 115 -12.53 14.11 -20.99
C ALA A 115 -12.88 14.79 -19.67
N LYS A 116 -12.64 16.10 -19.58
CA LYS A 116 -13.49 16.91 -18.71
C LYS A 116 -14.93 16.64 -19.16
N PRO A 117 -15.83 16.21 -18.27
CA PRO A 117 -17.23 16.31 -18.58
C PRO A 117 -17.53 17.80 -18.68
N GLU A 118 -17.66 18.25 -19.90
CA GLU A 118 -18.20 19.54 -20.25
C GLU A 118 -19.66 19.52 -19.79
N TYR A 119 -19.88 20.08 -18.61
CA TYR A 119 -21.22 20.37 -18.14
C TYR A 119 -21.75 21.45 -19.07
N SER A 120 -22.35 21.03 -20.17
CA SER A 120 -23.14 21.88 -21.06
C SER A 120 -24.23 22.52 -20.24
N ARG A 121 -23.99 23.73 -19.80
CA ARG A 121 -25.07 24.67 -19.47
C ARG A 121 -25.77 24.99 -20.78
N SER A 122 -26.67 24.14 -21.15
CA SER A 122 -27.68 24.41 -22.16
C SER A 122 -28.54 25.59 -21.66
N GLY A 123 -28.50 26.66 -22.44
CA GLY A 123 -29.20 27.87 -22.17
C GLY A 123 -30.71 27.71 -22.14
N GLY A 124 -31.32 28.55 -21.37
CA GLY A 124 -32.74 28.68 -21.27
C GLY A 124 -33.11 30.11 -20.90
N SER A 125 -33.23 30.94 -21.92
CA SER A 125 -34.27 31.94 -22.10
C SER A 125 -34.63 32.87 -20.96
N SER A 126 -34.32 34.13 -21.17
CA SER A 126 -34.89 35.33 -20.58
C SER A 126 -36.41 35.33 -20.55
N VAL A 127 -37.02 35.52 -19.38
CA VAL A 127 -38.31 36.20 -19.23
C VAL A 127 -38.23 37.10 -18.01
N ALA A 128 -38.29 38.38 -18.29
CA ALA A 128 -38.51 39.43 -17.30
C ALA A 128 -39.91 39.31 -16.69
N ARG A 129 -40.01 39.43 -15.38
CA ARG A 129 -41.15 40.14 -14.75
C ARG A 129 -40.83 40.52 -13.30
N GLN A 130 -41.09 41.77 -13.09
CA GLN A 130 -41.20 42.53 -11.85
C GLN A 130 -42.05 41.83 -10.78
N GLY A 131 -41.64 41.99 -9.54
CA GLY A 131 -42.46 41.65 -8.36
C GLY A 131 -41.65 41.90 -7.10
N ARG A 132 -41.77 43.05 -6.58
CA ARG A 132 -41.48 43.60 -5.27
C ARG A 132 -42.13 42.72 -4.21
N GLU A 133 -41.43 42.43 -3.12
CA GLU A 133 -41.96 42.62 -1.76
C GLU A 133 -40.96 42.11 -0.70
N ASP A 134 -40.79 42.96 0.26
CA ASP A 134 -40.07 42.90 1.51
C ASP A 134 -40.36 41.65 2.32
N TYR A 135 -39.35 41.02 2.91
CA TYR A 135 -39.46 40.35 4.22
C TYR A 135 -38.13 40.39 4.98
N HIS A 136 -38.13 41.16 6.03
CA HIS A 136 -37.54 41.05 7.36
C HIS A 136 -36.20 40.29 7.51
N GLU A 137 -35.22 41.09 7.90
CA GLU A 137 -34.06 40.74 8.71
C GLU A 137 -34.52 40.07 10.02
N GLU A 138 -34.18 38.82 10.24
CA GLU A 138 -34.12 38.25 11.59
C GLU A 138 -32.65 37.94 11.94
N GLU A 139 -32.21 38.77 12.84
CA GLU A 139 -30.95 38.72 13.58
C GLU A 139 -30.92 37.46 14.45
N HIS A 140 -30.19 36.41 14.03
CA HIS A 140 -29.84 35.29 14.91
C HIS A 140 -28.55 35.58 15.64
N THR A 141 -28.74 36.03 16.88
CA THR A 141 -27.71 36.12 17.92
C THR A 141 -26.97 34.84 18.08
N ALA A 142 -25.64 34.92 17.93
CA ALA A 142 -24.70 33.86 18.21
C ALA A 142 -24.70 33.52 19.72
N ALA A 143 -24.91 32.27 20.05
CA ALA A 143 -24.69 31.73 21.39
C ALA A 143 -23.17 31.54 21.62
N PRO A 144 -22.68 31.74 22.85
CA PRO A 144 -21.25 31.62 23.16
C PRO A 144 -20.80 30.15 23.16
N VAL A 145 -19.69 29.87 22.48
CA VAL A 145 -18.99 28.60 22.52
C VAL A 145 -18.29 28.46 23.86
N ASP A 146 -18.65 27.47 24.63
CA ASP A 146 -17.97 27.09 25.86
C ASP A 146 -16.52 26.72 25.58
N GLU A 147 -15.63 27.36 26.29
CA GLU A 147 -14.18 27.18 26.33
C GLU A 147 -13.85 25.78 26.89
N TYR A 148 -13.47 24.86 26.01
CA TYR A 148 -13.04 23.52 26.39
C TYR A 148 -11.63 23.58 26.99
N THR A 149 -11.56 23.61 28.31
CA THR A 149 -10.31 23.55 29.08
C THR A 149 -9.75 22.11 29.03
N ALA A 150 -8.63 21.92 28.36
CA ALA A 150 -7.90 20.66 28.32
C ALA A 150 -7.38 20.28 29.72
N PRO A 151 -7.54 19.01 30.18
CA PRO A 151 -6.98 18.56 31.45
C PRO A 151 -5.44 18.49 31.39
N GLY A 152 -4.82 19.04 32.43
CA GLY A 152 -3.39 19.23 32.56
C GLY A 152 -2.54 17.99 32.34
N ARG A 153 -1.48 18.20 31.59
CA ARG A 153 -0.36 17.28 31.39
C ARG A 153 0.29 16.99 32.74
N ARG A 154 0.11 15.79 33.28
CA ARG A 154 0.90 15.31 34.42
C ARG A 154 2.31 15.00 33.92
N GLU A 155 3.27 15.77 34.40
CA GLU A 155 4.69 15.43 34.28
C GLU A 155 4.96 14.12 35.01
N ALA A 156 5.44 13.12 34.29
CA ALA A 156 5.94 11.89 34.89
C ALA A 156 7.31 12.18 35.49
N GLN A 157 7.44 12.06 36.79
CA GLN A 157 8.72 12.05 37.51
C GLN A 157 9.49 10.77 37.13
N PRO A 158 10.81 10.85 36.90
CA PRO A 158 11.64 9.68 36.71
C PRO A 158 11.88 9.01 38.06
N THR A 159 11.33 7.84 38.26
CA THR A 159 11.69 6.97 39.39
C THR A 159 12.88 6.09 38.98
N GLY A 160 13.97 6.31 39.65
CA GLY A 160 14.89 5.38 40.28
C GLY A 160 15.67 4.37 39.44
N ASP A 161 16.98 4.53 39.53
CA ASP A 161 18.01 3.47 39.66
C ASP A 161 17.70 2.11 39.02
N GLY A 162 18.01 1.94 37.76
CA GLY A 162 18.16 0.66 37.08
C GLY A 162 19.59 0.49 36.58
N ALA A 163 20.27 -0.52 37.15
CA ALA A 163 21.63 -0.92 36.82
C ALA A 163 21.90 -0.98 35.31
N GLY A 164 23.06 -0.43 34.92
CA GLY A 164 23.50 -0.36 33.52
C GLY A 164 23.56 -1.74 32.85
N TYR A 165 22.86 -1.88 31.75
CA TYR A 165 23.08 -2.95 30.79
C TYR A 165 24.34 -2.61 30.00
N GLN A 166 25.35 -3.46 30.11
CA GLN A 166 26.55 -3.40 29.28
C GLN A 166 26.22 -3.94 27.89
N ASP A 167 26.59 -3.14 26.91
CA ASP A 167 26.27 -3.26 25.47
C ASP A 167 27.13 -4.35 24.74
N ASN A 168 27.26 -5.55 25.30
CA ASN A 168 28.19 -6.53 24.76
C ASN A 168 27.66 -7.97 24.56
N ASP A 169 26.33 -8.20 24.60
CA ASP A 169 25.82 -9.55 24.38
C ASP A 169 24.68 -9.56 23.34
N ILE A 170 25.01 -9.31 22.08
CA ILE A 170 24.18 -9.72 20.96
C ILE A 170 24.96 -10.77 20.16
N PRO A 171 24.65 -12.05 20.28
CA PRO A 171 25.20 -13.07 19.38
C PRO A 171 24.51 -13.00 18.02
N PHE A 172 25.30 -12.81 16.99
CA PHE A 172 24.90 -12.96 15.58
C PHE A 172 24.82 -14.42 15.18
#